data_83eb21014567105324576c4591e44533
#
_entry.id   83eb21014567105324576c4591e44533
#
_cell.length_a   1.000
_cell.length_b   1.000
_cell.length_c   1.000
_cell.angle_alpha   90.00
_cell.angle_beta   90.00
_cell.angle_gamma   90.00
#
_symmetry.space_group_name_H-M   'P 1'
#
loop_
_entity.id
_entity.type
_entity.pdbx_description
1 polymer ?
#
loop_
_entity_poly.entity_id
_entity_poly.type
_entity_poly.pdbx_seq_one_letter_code
_entity_poly.pdbx_strand_id
1 'polypeptide(L)'
;MRVNSNKKIHKMKRDPYKTLLRTAGILAIVVVVGVGVFYLCSLAVTSDYVSTRNRIENENAEAELEFNAMMNELRAEQSTALTPNTGVVSSADLPSWEKTLNDTLWRIEDESNAGLENTSTITLDRASLINGGLLLVNPWHSLPSDFSEEGLVSIGTASNFQIQVQDNSVRVFQPAYDALSEALTAAKDEAGLEYYIVMEGYRSVAQQEELFNAEMEKLSSRYSGNALIEETKKNVNYPGNSDYHTGMSFRMDVYQRDNAALNNLKFQAESEQGAWLTEHCWRFGIIFRFPTADFPKGWEDKSYKTGVSAQLNLYRYVGKAHSAAMRVLNLCLEEYIEFLIDHPHICVYEDGALKYEIVRIKIADDAQSVQLPVPNPASSYQASLDNMGGVVMAYTY
;
A
#
# COMPACT_ATOMS: atom_id res chain seq x y z
N MET A 1 67.71 58.61 51.73
CA MET A 1 66.42 59.23 51.37
C MET A 1 65.59 58.24 50.59
N ARG A 2 64.52 57.74 51.21
CA ARG A 2 63.54 56.85 50.57
C ARG A 2 62.36 57.67 50.11
N VAL A 3 62.06 57.64 48.82
CA VAL A 3 60.82 58.30 48.33
C VAL A 3 59.84 57.12 48.04
N ASN A 4 58.79 57.07 48.91
CA ASN A 4 57.62 56.13 48.68
C ASN A 4 56.67 56.82 47.76
N SER A 5 56.45 56.20 46.60
CA SER A 5 55.40 56.57 45.62
C SER A 5 54.27 55.58 45.73
N ASN A 6 53.25 55.91 46.55
CA ASN A 6 51.98 55.18 46.60
C ASN A 6 51.06 55.63 45.45
N LYS A 7 51.01 54.88 44.32
CA LYS A 7 49.95 55.04 43.32
C LYS A 7 48.70 54.28 43.79
N LYS A 8 47.71 55.02 44.26
CA LYS A 8 46.34 54.48 44.46
C LYS A 8 45.72 54.17 43.08
N ILE A 9 45.54 52.91 42.80
CA ILE A 9 44.74 52.46 41.66
C ILE A 9 43.26 52.62 42.05
N HIS A 10 42.59 53.62 41.45
CA HIS A 10 41.14 53.75 41.54
C HIS A 10 40.48 52.59 40.74
N LYS A 11 40.03 51.55 41.44
CA LYS A 11 39.09 50.61 40.90
C LYS A 11 37.78 51.36 40.69
N MET A 12 37.47 51.69 39.40
CA MET A 12 36.15 52.14 38.99
C MET A 12 35.14 51.03 39.38
N LYS A 13 34.26 51.25 40.32
CA LYS A 13 33.13 50.42 40.63
C LYS A 13 32.23 50.44 39.43
N ARG A 14 32.21 49.32 38.63
CA ARG A 14 31.24 49.11 37.53
C ARG A 14 29.87 49.07 38.17
N ASP A 15 28.98 49.94 37.73
CA ASP A 15 27.57 49.96 38.12
C ASP A 15 26.93 48.63 37.75
N PRO A 16 26.49 47.81 38.72
CA PRO A 16 25.98 46.47 38.45
C PRO A 16 24.74 46.50 37.56
N TYR A 17 23.95 47.57 37.63
CA TYR A 17 22.74 47.75 36.85
C TYR A 17 23.03 47.97 35.36
N LYS A 18 24.05 48.78 35.02
CA LYS A 18 24.50 48.97 33.65
C LYS A 18 25.11 47.71 33.04
N THR A 19 25.76 46.90 33.86
CA THR A 19 26.32 45.61 33.41
C THR A 19 25.18 44.61 33.13
N LEU A 20 24.16 44.55 34.02
CA LEU A 20 22.99 43.68 33.83
C LEU A 20 22.18 44.06 32.56
N LEU A 21 21.97 45.35 32.32
CA LEU A 21 21.28 45.84 31.12
C LEU A 21 22.04 45.51 29.84
N ARG A 22 23.36 45.61 29.84
CA ARG A 22 24.20 45.26 28.70
C ARG A 22 24.18 43.75 28.42
N THR A 23 24.25 42.90 29.44
CA THR A 23 24.17 41.45 29.26
C THR A 23 22.79 41.02 28.81
N ALA A 24 21.70 41.60 29.37
CA ALA A 24 20.34 41.34 28.92
C ALA A 24 20.13 41.75 27.43
N GLY A 25 20.66 42.92 27.04
CA GLY A 25 20.63 43.38 25.65
C GLY A 25 21.39 42.46 24.69
N ILE A 26 22.57 41.98 25.07
CA ILE A 26 23.34 41.01 24.25
C ILE A 26 22.59 39.69 24.14
N LEU A 27 22.01 39.21 25.24
CA LEU A 27 21.23 37.98 25.24
C LEU A 27 20.00 38.06 24.31
N ALA A 28 19.29 39.19 24.37
CA ALA A 28 18.16 39.46 23.49
C ALA A 28 18.56 39.46 21.99
N ILE A 29 19.70 40.07 21.66
CA ILE A 29 20.23 40.06 20.27
C ILE A 29 20.61 38.65 19.84
N VAL A 30 21.25 37.85 20.71
CA VAL A 30 21.61 36.46 20.38
C VAL A 30 20.36 35.62 20.12
N VAL A 31 19.29 35.79 20.91
CA VAL A 31 18.01 35.10 20.72
C VAL A 31 17.37 35.52 19.41
N VAL A 32 17.30 36.79 19.07
CA VAL A 32 16.71 37.28 17.82
C VAL A 32 17.49 36.78 16.59
N VAL A 33 18.83 36.82 16.67
CA VAL A 33 19.68 36.29 15.61
C VAL A 33 19.51 34.77 15.47
N GLY A 34 19.47 34.05 16.59
CA GLY A 34 19.23 32.59 16.59
C GLY A 34 17.89 32.18 15.95
N VAL A 35 16.82 32.90 16.35
CA VAL A 35 15.48 32.68 15.73
C VAL A 35 15.48 33.05 14.27
N GLY A 36 16.13 34.13 13.88
CA GLY A 36 16.24 34.54 12.47
C GLY A 36 17.00 33.52 11.61
N VAL A 37 18.12 33.01 12.12
CA VAL A 37 18.89 31.95 11.43
C VAL A 37 18.08 30.66 11.32
N PHE A 38 17.42 30.24 12.41
CA PHE A 38 16.55 29.06 12.41
C PHE A 38 15.43 29.19 11.36
N TYR A 39 14.78 30.37 11.30
CA TYR A 39 13.71 30.60 10.33
C TYR A 39 14.22 30.60 8.88
N LEU A 40 15.37 31.19 8.61
CA LEU A 40 16.00 31.18 7.29
C LEU A 40 16.44 29.76 6.87
N CYS A 41 17.00 28.99 7.79
CA CYS A 41 17.35 27.59 7.53
C CYS A 41 16.09 26.74 7.28
N SER A 42 15.02 26.95 8.04
CA SER A 42 13.74 26.27 7.85
C SER A 42 13.14 26.58 6.47
N LEU A 43 13.16 27.85 6.04
CA LEU A 43 12.69 28.23 4.69
C LEU A 43 13.54 27.62 3.58
N ALA A 44 14.85 27.57 3.75
CA ALA A 44 15.76 26.97 2.76
C ALA A 44 15.52 25.47 2.61
N VAL A 45 15.39 24.75 3.75
CA VAL A 45 15.08 23.31 3.76
C VAL A 45 13.72 23.03 3.11
N THR A 46 12.69 23.84 3.46
CA THR A 46 11.35 23.68 2.88
C THR A 46 11.35 23.94 1.38
N SER A 47 12.09 24.97 0.90
CA SER A 47 12.21 25.28 -0.52
C SER A 47 12.95 24.20 -1.30
N ASP A 48 14.03 23.65 -0.76
CA ASP A 48 14.79 22.56 -1.36
C ASP A 48 13.95 21.27 -1.40
N TYR A 49 13.21 21.00 -0.34
CA TYR A 49 12.27 19.88 -0.26
C TYR A 49 11.16 19.97 -1.33
N VAL A 50 10.50 21.12 -1.47
CA VAL A 50 9.44 21.32 -2.47
C VAL A 50 9.99 21.19 -3.90
N SER A 51 11.17 21.77 -4.18
CA SER A 51 11.79 21.66 -5.51
C SER A 51 12.19 20.22 -5.82
N THR A 52 12.70 19.49 -4.84
CA THR A 52 13.08 18.09 -4.97
C THR A 52 11.86 17.20 -5.16
N ARG A 53 10.79 17.44 -4.42
CA ARG A 53 9.51 16.76 -4.58
C ARG A 53 8.93 16.93 -5.99
N ASN A 54 8.82 18.15 -6.47
CA ASN A 54 8.29 18.44 -7.81
C ASN A 54 9.14 17.78 -8.91
N ARG A 55 10.45 17.71 -8.73
CA ARG A 55 11.32 17.01 -9.66
C ARG A 55 11.07 15.51 -9.68
N ILE A 56 10.93 14.88 -8.51
CA ILE A 56 10.64 13.44 -8.40
C ILE A 56 9.26 13.12 -8.98
N GLU A 57 8.25 13.95 -8.72
CA GLU A 57 6.93 13.79 -9.31
C GLU A 57 7.01 13.83 -10.85
N ASN A 58 7.81 14.73 -11.41
CA ASN A 58 8.03 14.80 -12.84
C ASN A 58 8.83 13.60 -13.38
N GLU A 59 9.91 13.19 -12.71
CA GLU A 59 10.71 12.00 -13.07
C GLU A 59 9.86 10.71 -13.00
N ASN A 60 8.98 10.57 -12.01
CA ASN A 60 8.06 9.46 -11.92
C ASN A 60 7.01 9.48 -13.04
N ALA A 61 6.48 10.66 -13.37
CA ALA A 61 5.53 10.81 -14.47
C ALA A 61 6.21 10.51 -15.84
N GLU A 62 7.45 10.91 -16.04
CA GLU A 62 8.24 10.57 -17.23
C GLU A 62 8.52 9.07 -17.30
N ALA A 63 8.93 8.43 -16.19
CA ALA A 63 9.15 7.00 -16.12
C ALA A 63 7.86 6.18 -16.36
N GLU A 64 6.72 6.66 -15.87
CA GLU A 64 5.40 6.06 -16.14
C GLU A 64 5.03 6.17 -17.63
N LEU A 65 5.29 7.32 -18.25
CA LEU A 65 5.07 7.49 -19.68
C LEU A 65 5.98 6.59 -20.53
N GLU A 66 7.27 6.47 -20.18
CA GLU A 66 8.20 5.57 -20.83
C GLU A 66 7.80 4.10 -20.67
N PHE A 67 7.40 3.70 -19.47
CA PHE A 67 6.89 2.34 -19.20
C PHE A 67 5.63 2.04 -20.01
N ASN A 68 4.65 2.95 -20.01
CA ASN A 68 3.44 2.78 -20.79
C ASN A 68 3.71 2.76 -22.30
N ALA A 69 4.67 3.55 -22.80
CA ALA A 69 5.09 3.52 -24.18
C ALA A 69 5.72 2.16 -24.55
N MET A 70 6.64 1.66 -23.72
CA MET A 70 7.27 0.35 -23.87
C MET A 70 6.24 -0.78 -23.84
N MET A 71 5.27 -0.75 -22.91
CA MET A 71 4.19 -1.74 -22.84
C MET A 71 3.28 -1.68 -24.05
N ASN A 72 2.99 -0.50 -24.59
CA ASN A 72 2.20 -0.35 -25.81
C ASN A 72 2.96 -0.86 -27.04
N GLU A 73 4.29 -0.67 -27.10
CA GLU A 73 5.15 -1.20 -28.18
C GLU A 73 5.18 -2.76 -28.12
N LEU A 74 5.37 -3.35 -26.93
CA LEU A 74 5.29 -4.80 -26.73
C LEU A 74 3.93 -5.37 -27.11
N ARG A 75 2.83 -4.68 -26.75
CA ARG A 75 1.47 -5.06 -27.17
C ARG A 75 1.27 -4.97 -28.69
N ALA A 76 1.83 -3.93 -29.33
CA ALA A 76 1.78 -3.77 -30.78
C ALA A 76 2.59 -4.86 -31.50
N GLU A 77 3.76 -5.26 -30.97
CA GLU A 77 4.55 -6.37 -31.47
C GLU A 77 3.81 -7.72 -31.35
N GLN A 78 3.16 -7.96 -30.20
CA GLN A 78 2.31 -9.15 -30.02
C GLN A 78 1.10 -9.15 -30.94
N SER A 79 0.46 -7.99 -31.16
CA SER A 79 -0.69 -7.90 -32.07
C SER A 79 -0.31 -8.03 -33.54
N THR A 80 0.91 -7.69 -33.93
CA THR A 80 1.43 -7.91 -35.32
C THR A 80 1.87 -9.35 -35.55
N ALA A 81 2.22 -10.10 -34.51
CA ALA A 81 2.52 -11.53 -34.58
C ALA A 81 1.25 -12.39 -34.71
N LEU A 82 0.08 -11.86 -34.36
CA LEU A 82 -1.23 -12.44 -34.54
C LEU A 82 -1.81 -11.92 -35.87
N THR A 83 -1.46 -12.56 -37.00
CA THR A 83 -2.26 -12.41 -38.24
C THR A 83 -3.71 -12.76 -37.94
N PRO A 84 -4.68 -11.89 -38.27
CA PRO A 84 -6.08 -12.21 -38.02
C PRO A 84 -6.46 -13.42 -38.87
N ASN A 85 -6.50 -14.56 -38.22
CA ASN A 85 -7.17 -15.72 -38.77
C ASN A 85 -8.67 -15.41 -38.63
N THR A 86 -9.35 -15.07 -39.73
CA THR A 86 -10.79 -14.82 -39.80
C THR A 86 -11.61 -16.10 -39.64
N GLY A 87 -11.16 -17.03 -38.81
CA GLY A 87 -11.93 -18.18 -38.34
C GLY A 87 -12.72 -17.74 -37.11
N VAL A 88 -14.01 -18.02 -37.08
CA VAL A 88 -14.84 -17.95 -35.87
C VAL A 88 -14.12 -18.79 -34.79
N VAL A 89 -13.51 -18.13 -33.81
CA VAL A 89 -12.88 -18.81 -32.66
C VAL A 89 -14.02 -19.46 -31.88
N SER A 90 -14.04 -20.79 -31.88
CA SER A 90 -14.97 -21.55 -31.02
C SER A 90 -14.63 -21.27 -29.56
N SER A 91 -15.63 -21.18 -28.70
CA SER A 91 -15.44 -21.01 -27.24
C SER A 91 -14.57 -22.10 -26.61
N ALA A 92 -14.25 -23.18 -27.33
CA ALA A 92 -13.35 -24.24 -26.88
C ALA A 92 -11.85 -23.92 -26.94
N ASP A 93 -11.46 -22.77 -27.53
CA ASP A 93 -10.04 -22.40 -27.74
C ASP A 93 -9.57 -21.24 -26.84
N LEU A 94 -10.40 -20.82 -25.87
CA LEU A 94 -10.02 -19.77 -24.90
C LEU A 94 -9.13 -20.36 -23.80
N PRO A 95 -8.15 -19.58 -23.28
CA PRO A 95 -7.29 -20.02 -22.18
C PRO A 95 -8.09 -20.40 -20.93
N SER A 96 -7.71 -21.48 -20.29
CA SER A 96 -8.22 -21.85 -18.98
C SER A 96 -7.08 -22.18 -18.02
N TRP A 97 -7.28 -21.86 -16.74
CA TRP A 97 -6.31 -22.10 -15.67
C TRP A 97 -6.97 -22.92 -14.57
N GLU A 98 -6.31 -23.95 -14.11
CA GLU A 98 -6.83 -24.86 -13.08
C GLU A 98 -5.84 -25.02 -11.93
N LYS A 99 -6.37 -25.10 -10.71
CA LYS A 99 -5.58 -25.37 -9.50
C LYS A 99 -6.44 -26.03 -8.43
N THR A 100 -5.93 -27.08 -7.81
CA THR A 100 -6.54 -27.65 -6.63
C THR A 100 -6.08 -26.89 -5.38
N LEU A 101 -7.02 -26.32 -4.64
CA LEU A 101 -6.79 -25.60 -3.40
C LEU A 101 -7.69 -26.18 -2.31
N ASN A 102 -7.11 -26.64 -1.20
CA ASN A 102 -7.85 -27.27 -0.10
C ASN A 102 -8.81 -28.41 -0.58
N ASP A 103 -8.30 -29.32 -1.40
CA ASP A 103 -9.03 -30.44 -2.00
C ASP A 103 -10.20 -30.06 -2.94
N THR A 104 -10.37 -28.79 -3.27
CA THR A 104 -11.36 -28.23 -4.19
C THR A 104 -10.70 -27.84 -5.50
N LEU A 105 -11.31 -28.20 -6.62
CA LEU A 105 -10.83 -27.80 -7.95
C LEU A 105 -11.35 -26.42 -8.29
N TRP A 106 -10.43 -25.49 -8.45
CA TRP A 106 -10.69 -24.14 -8.95
C TRP A 106 -10.27 -24.03 -10.39
N ARG A 107 -11.14 -23.44 -11.22
CA ARG A 107 -10.88 -23.21 -12.64
C ARG A 107 -11.26 -21.79 -13.01
N ILE A 108 -10.45 -21.16 -13.85
CA ILE A 108 -10.73 -19.84 -14.43
C ILE A 108 -10.84 -20.02 -15.94
N GLU A 109 -11.88 -19.47 -16.52
CA GLU A 109 -12.09 -19.40 -17.96
C GLU A 109 -12.08 -17.95 -18.43
N ASP A 110 -11.44 -17.70 -19.56
CA ASP A 110 -11.45 -16.39 -20.21
C ASP A 110 -12.71 -16.27 -21.06
N GLU A 111 -13.56 -15.31 -20.70
CA GLU A 111 -14.80 -14.99 -21.41
C GLU A 111 -14.75 -13.61 -22.08
N SER A 112 -13.54 -13.10 -22.36
CA SER A 112 -13.33 -11.74 -22.91
C SER A 112 -14.06 -11.48 -24.23
N ASN A 113 -14.44 -12.53 -24.96
CA ASN A 113 -15.23 -12.45 -26.16
C ASN A 113 -16.75 -12.53 -25.91
N ALA A 114 -17.18 -12.86 -24.70
CA ALA A 114 -18.57 -12.94 -24.30
C ALA A 114 -19.01 -11.64 -23.62
N GLY A 115 -20.20 -11.15 -23.93
CA GLY A 115 -20.83 -10.05 -23.21
C GLY A 115 -21.57 -10.57 -21.97
N LEU A 116 -21.69 -9.70 -20.96
CA LEU A 116 -22.59 -9.99 -19.83
C LEU A 116 -24.05 -10.07 -20.31
N GLU A 117 -24.72 -11.13 -19.94
CA GLU A 117 -26.13 -11.34 -20.31
C GLU A 117 -27.08 -10.87 -19.20
N ASN A 118 -28.29 -10.50 -19.57
CA ASN A 118 -29.40 -10.16 -18.66
C ASN A 118 -28.98 -9.20 -17.53
N THR A 119 -28.38 -8.06 -17.87
CA THR A 119 -27.85 -7.09 -16.90
C THR A 119 -28.84 -5.97 -16.57
N SER A 120 -28.82 -5.51 -15.32
CA SER A 120 -29.28 -4.19 -14.90
C SER A 120 -28.11 -3.21 -14.87
N THR A 121 -28.41 -1.92 -14.83
CA THR A 121 -27.35 -0.88 -14.72
C THR A 121 -27.43 -0.20 -13.38
N ILE A 122 -26.30 -0.09 -12.70
CA ILE A 122 -26.12 0.73 -11.50
C ILE A 122 -25.19 1.90 -11.79
N THR A 123 -25.29 2.94 -10.99
CA THR A 123 -24.35 4.07 -11.04
C THR A 123 -23.63 4.15 -9.71
N LEU A 124 -22.28 4.09 -9.75
CA LEU A 124 -21.43 4.25 -8.58
C LEU A 124 -20.60 5.53 -8.73
N ASP A 125 -20.40 6.22 -7.61
CA ASP A 125 -19.50 7.36 -7.55
C ASP A 125 -18.03 6.89 -7.42
N ARG A 126 -17.12 7.77 -7.81
CA ARG A 126 -15.69 7.49 -7.80
C ARG A 126 -15.17 7.22 -6.38
N ALA A 127 -15.68 7.91 -5.36
CA ALA A 127 -15.24 7.72 -3.98
C ALA A 127 -15.54 6.30 -3.48
N SER A 128 -16.71 5.74 -3.83
CA SER A 128 -17.05 4.34 -3.53
C SER A 128 -16.12 3.35 -4.23
N LEU A 129 -15.72 3.65 -5.48
CA LEU A 129 -14.86 2.79 -6.29
C LEU A 129 -13.39 2.81 -5.81
N ILE A 130 -12.89 3.94 -5.31
CA ILE A 130 -11.54 4.07 -4.74
C ILE A 130 -11.36 3.09 -3.56
N ASN A 131 -12.38 2.92 -2.73
CA ASN A 131 -12.34 2.08 -1.54
C ASN A 131 -12.79 0.62 -1.81
N GLY A 132 -12.80 0.21 -3.06
CA GLY A 132 -13.30 -1.11 -3.46
C GLY A 132 -12.36 -2.30 -3.21
N GLY A 133 -11.08 -2.06 -2.91
CA GLY A 133 -10.10 -3.12 -2.58
C GLY A 133 -8.94 -3.28 -3.57
N LEU A 134 -9.14 -3.03 -4.88
CA LEU A 134 -8.11 -3.24 -5.90
C LEU A 134 -7.26 -2.01 -6.24
N LEU A 135 -7.51 -0.86 -5.59
CA LEU A 135 -6.75 0.36 -5.87
C LEU A 135 -5.23 0.09 -5.77
N LEU A 136 -4.54 0.06 -6.89
CA LEU A 136 -3.10 -0.17 -6.94
C LEU A 136 -2.35 1.08 -6.48
N VAL A 137 -1.59 0.97 -5.40
CA VAL A 137 -0.66 1.99 -4.90
C VAL A 137 0.67 1.32 -4.61
N ASN A 138 1.70 1.71 -5.35
CA ASN A 138 3.04 1.14 -5.27
C ASN A 138 4.08 2.17 -5.73
N PRO A 139 5.39 1.85 -5.85
CA PRO A 139 6.40 2.81 -6.29
C PRO A 139 6.11 3.54 -7.61
N TRP A 140 5.28 2.97 -8.49
CA TRP A 140 4.96 3.53 -9.82
C TRP A 140 3.55 4.09 -9.94
N HIS A 141 2.65 3.78 -8.99
CA HIS A 141 1.26 4.21 -8.98
C HIS A 141 0.95 4.93 -7.69
N SER A 142 0.80 6.24 -7.77
CA SER A 142 0.54 7.07 -6.60
C SER A 142 -0.92 6.98 -6.15
N LEU A 143 -1.14 7.25 -4.87
CA LEU A 143 -2.48 7.39 -4.30
C LEU A 143 -3.23 8.51 -5.04
N PRO A 144 -4.46 8.28 -5.52
CA PRO A 144 -5.28 9.33 -6.13
C PRO A 144 -5.48 10.52 -5.19
N SER A 145 -5.44 11.74 -5.74
CA SER A 145 -5.55 12.98 -4.95
C SER A 145 -6.93 13.17 -4.30
N ASP A 146 -7.93 12.47 -4.79
CA ASP A 146 -9.31 12.45 -4.28
C ASP A 146 -9.58 11.30 -3.31
N PHE A 147 -8.54 10.56 -2.89
CA PHE A 147 -8.65 9.57 -1.82
C PHE A 147 -9.06 10.22 -0.50
N SER A 148 -10.00 9.60 0.21
CA SER A 148 -10.46 10.04 1.53
C SER A 148 -10.26 8.94 2.57
N GLU A 149 -9.80 9.33 3.76
CA GLU A 149 -9.72 8.44 4.92
C GLU A 149 -11.04 8.32 5.71
N GLU A 150 -12.10 8.96 5.21
CA GLU A 150 -13.43 8.87 5.81
C GLU A 150 -13.96 7.43 5.74
N GLY A 151 -14.46 6.94 6.87
CA GLY A 151 -14.95 5.55 6.98
C GLY A 151 -13.89 4.54 7.47
N LEU A 152 -12.66 4.96 7.76
CA LEU A 152 -11.70 4.11 8.44
C LEU A 152 -12.16 3.78 9.86
N VAL A 153 -12.12 2.50 10.21
CA VAL A 153 -12.49 1.98 11.55
C VAL A 153 -11.25 1.56 12.34
N SER A 154 -11.24 1.84 13.64
CA SER A 154 -10.21 1.31 14.54
C SER A 154 -10.45 -0.17 14.77
N ILE A 155 -9.48 -1.02 14.44
CA ILE A 155 -9.58 -2.49 14.62
C ILE A 155 -9.83 -2.85 16.08
N GLY A 156 -9.10 -2.25 17.00
CA GLY A 156 -9.28 -2.51 18.43
C GLY A 156 -10.71 -2.19 18.89
N THR A 157 -11.23 -1.02 18.55
CA THR A 157 -12.58 -0.60 18.93
C THR A 157 -13.66 -1.42 18.24
N ALA A 158 -13.56 -1.66 16.94
CA ALA A 158 -14.53 -2.42 16.16
C ALA A 158 -14.65 -3.88 16.63
N SER A 159 -13.53 -4.49 17.02
CA SER A 159 -13.49 -5.85 17.57
C SER A 159 -13.85 -5.93 19.07
N ASN A 160 -14.22 -4.82 19.70
CA ASN A 160 -14.34 -4.73 21.17
C ASN A 160 -13.09 -5.28 21.89
N PHE A 161 -11.89 -4.94 21.36
CA PHE A 161 -10.57 -5.38 21.83
C PHE A 161 -10.33 -6.89 21.83
N GLN A 162 -11.09 -7.66 21.04
CA GLN A 162 -10.86 -9.09 20.85
C GLN A 162 -9.72 -9.37 19.88
N ILE A 163 -9.52 -8.49 18.87
CA ILE A 163 -8.35 -8.52 18.00
C ILE A 163 -7.28 -7.64 18.65
N GLN A 164 -6.11 -8.22 18.92
CA GLN A 164 -4.99 -7.47 19.46
C GLN A 164 -4.44 -6.48 18.42
N VAL A 165 -4.16 -5.27 18.86
CA VAL A 165 -3.57 -4.21 18.04
C VAL A 165 -2.36 -3.62 18.76
N GLN A 166 -1.38 -3.10 18.02
CA GLN A 166 -0.22 -2.41 18.58
C GLN A 166 -0.65 -1.22 19.43
N ASP A 167 -1.60 -0.44 18.93
CA ASP A 167 -2.25 0.65 19.62
C ASP A 167 -3.61 0.99 18.96
N ASN A 168 -4.37 1.90 19.57
CA ASN A 168 -5.71 2.25 19.10
C ASN A 168 -5.73 3.10 17.82
N SER A 169 -4.59 3.53 17.30
CA SER A 169 -4.50 4.26 16.03
C SER A 169 -4.53 3.32 14.81
N VAL A 170 -4.40 2.00 15.01
CA VAL A 170 -4.47 1.01 13.94
C VAL A 170 -5.87 0.98 13.34
N ARG A 171 -6.00 1.49 12.12
CA ARG A 171 -7.27 1.64 11.40
C ARG A 171 -7.19 1.02 10.01
N VAL A 172 -8.32 0.49 9.53
CA VAL A 172 -8.52 0.01 8.16
C VAL A 172 -9.94 0.33 7.71
N PHE A 173 -10.28 0.19 6.44
CA PHE A 173 -11.66 0.24 6.01
C PHE A 173 -12.45 -0.99 6.46
N GLN A 174 -13.77 -0.82 6.63
CA GLN A 174 -14.66 -1.86 7.16
C GLN A 174 -14.52 -3.22 6.44
N PRO A 175 -14.46 -3.31 5.08
CA PRO A 175 -14.32 -4.60 4.41
C PRO A 175 -13.02 -5.34 4.77
N ALA A 176 -11.91 -4.61 4.98
CA ALA A 176 -10.65 -5.20 5.40
C ALA A 176 -10.69 -5.70 6.85
N TYR A 177 -11.38 -4.96 7.72
CA TYR A 177 -11.63 -5.39 9.11
C TYR A 177 -12.49 -6.66 9.15
N ASP A 178 -13.60 -6.70 8.40
CA ASP A 178 -14.51 -7.85 8.38
C ASP A 178 -13.79 -9.11 7.88
N ALA A 179 -13.02 -8.99 6.80
CA ALA A 179 -12.22 -10.08 6.25
C ALA A 179 -11.15 -10.59 7.24
N LEU A 180 -10.46 -9.67 7.91
CA LEU A 180 -9.48 -10.02 8.95
C LEU A 180 -10.15 -10.74 10.12
N SER A 181 -11.29 -10.25 10.60
CA SER A 181 -12.05 -10.86 11.70
C SER A 181 -12.51 -12.27 11.35
N GLU A 182 -13.01 -12.47 10.12
CA GLU A 182 -13.40 -13.79 9.60
C GLU A 182 -12.18 -14.73 9.54
N ALA A 183 -11.04 -14.27 9.03
CA ALA A 183 -9.81 -15.04 8.92
C ALA A 183 -9.26 -15.47 10.28
N LEU A 184 -9.22 -14.58 11.27
CA LEU A 184 -8.71 -14.88 12.60
C LEU A 184 -9.66 -15.81 13.39
N THR A 185 -10.97 -15.69 13.17
CA THR A 185 -11.96 -16.62 13.71
C THR A 185 -11.75 -18.03 13.14
N ALA A 186 -11.60 -18.13 11.82
CA ALA A 186 -11.32 -19.41 11.17
C ALA A 186 -9.97 -20.03 11.61
N ALA A 187 -8.92 -19.23 11.79
CA ALA A 187 -7.64 -19.69 12.29
C ALA A 187 -7.76 -20.34 13.68
N LYS A 188 -8.56 -19.74 14.54
CA LYS A 188 -8.86 -20.27 15.87
C LYS A 188 -9.70 -21.55 15.79
N ASP A 189 -10.78 -21.55 15.02
CA ASP A 189 -11.74 -22.64 14.98
C ASP A 189 -11.19 -23.89 14.25
N GLU A 190 -10.44 -23.68 13.16
CA GLU A 190 -9.91 -24.74 12.30
C GLU A 190 -8.57 -25.30 12.80
N ALA A 191 -7.70 -24.43 13.37
CA ALA A 191 -6.32 -24.79 13.72
C ALA A 191 -5.94 -24.51 15.18
N GLY A 192 -6.83 -23.92 15.99
CA GLY A 192 -6.55 -23.54 17.37
C GLY A 192 -5.53 -22.40 17.51
N LEU A 193 -5.30 -21.63 16.43
CA LEU A 193 -4.30 -20.59 16.40
C LEU A 193 -4.87 -19.26 16.90
N GLU A 194 -4.22 -18.73 17.93
CA GLU A 194 -4.56 -17.48 18.59
C GLU A 194 -3.32 -16.56 18.67
N TYR A 195 -3.44 -15.44 19.36
CA TYR A 195 -2.35 -14.50 19.66
C TYR A 195 -1.82 -13.73 18.46
N TYR A 196 -2.63 -13.57 17.42
CA TYR A 196 -2.35 -12.60 16.37
C TYR A 196 -2.41 -11.17 16.91
N ILE A 197 -1.53 -10.32 16.42
CA ILE A 197 -1.57 -8.88 16.69
C ILE A 197 -1.46 -8.10 15.37
N VAL A 198 -2.28 -7.07 15.21
CA VAL A 198 -2.17 -6.14 14.09
C VAL A 198 -1.25 -5.00 14.50
N MET A 199 -0.10 -4.93 13.85
CA MET A 199 0.95 -3.96 14.18
C MET A 199 0.72 -2.60 13.52
N GLU A 200 0.09 -2.58 12.34
CA GLU A 200 -0.14 -1.38 11.56
C GLU A 200 -1.29 -1.61 10.57
N GLY A 201 -2.02 -0.54 10.26
CA GLY A 201 -3.05 -0.48 9.23
C GLY A 201 -2.84 0.74 8.33
N TYR A 202 -3.87 1.56 8.13
CA TYR A 202 -3.77 2.80 7.36
C TYR A 202 -2.66 3.70 7.87
N ARG A 203 -1.90 4.24 6.93
CA ARG A 203 -0.87 5.26 7.16
C ARG A 203 -1.15 6.46 6.26
N SER A 204 -1.27 7.65 6.83
CA SER A 204 -1.44 8.86 6.05
C SER A 204 -0.18 9.21 5.24
N VAL A 205 -0.33 10.02 4.19
CA VAL A 205 0.82 10.51 3.40
C VAL A 205 1.79 11.28 4.30
N ALA A 206 1.29 12.08 5.25
CA ALA A 206 2.12 12.82 6.20
C ALA A 206 2.94 11.88 7.13
N GLN A 207 2.34 10.81 7.64
CA GLN A 207 3.06 9.81 8.42
C GLN A 207 4.13 9.08 7.61
N GLN A 208 3.84 8.78 6.35
CA GLN A 208 4.84 8.21 5.42
C GLN A 208 5.99 9.17 5.16
N GLU A 209 5.70 10.47 5.04
CA GLU A 209 6.70 11.52 4.87
C GLU A 209 7.63 11.61 6.08
N GLU A 210 7.10 11.53 7.30
CA GLU A 210 7.91 11.49 8.52
C GLU A 210 8.86 10.28 8.52
N LEU A 211 8.39 9.09 8.13
CA LEU A 211 9.22 7.89 8.04
C LEU A 211 10.28 8.03 6.95
N PHE A 212 9.93 8.58 5.80
CA PHE A 212 10.84 8.79 4.69
C PHE A 212 11.96 9.77 5.07
N ASN A 213 11.60 10.90 5.70
CA ASN A 213 12.56 11.89 6.18
C ASN A 213 13.47 11.34 7.28
N ALA A 214 12.94 10.53 8.20
CA ALA A 214 13.75 9.87 9.23
C ALA A 214 14.77 8.89 8.62
N GLU A 215 14.40 8.18 7.56
CA GLU A 215 15.34 7.29 6.86
C GLU A 215 16.36 8.07 6.04
N MET A 216 15.95 9.18 5.38
CA MET A 216 16.88 10.10 4.72
C MET A 216 17.94 10.65 5.70
N GLU A 217 17.53 11.02 6.91
CA GLU A 217 18.47 11.51 7.93
C GLU A 217 19.52 10.45 8.26
N LYS A 218 19.15 9.19 8.45
CA LYS A 218 20.09 8.08 8.71
C LYS A 218 21.09 7.88 7.57
N LEU A 219 20.63 8.04 6.34
CA LEU A 219 21.45 7.81 5.15
C LEU A 219 22.27 9.04 4.72
N SER A 220 21.95 10.23 5.22
CA SER A 220 22.56 11.53 4.83
C SER A 220 24.07 11.60 5.05
N SER A 221 24.62 10.79 5.96
CA SER A 221 26.07 10.69 6.17
C SER A 221 26.83 9.99 5.02
N ARG A 222 26.12 9.24 4.17
CA ARG A 222 26.71 8.43 3.09
C ARG A 222 26.28 8.90 1.70
N TYR A 223 25.09 9.45 1.58
CA TYR A 223 24.46 9.83 0.32
C TYR A 223 23.97 11.27 0.37
N SER A 224 23.83 11.92 -0.78
CA SER A 224 23.29 13.27 -0.91
C SER A 224 22.53 13.43 -2.22
N GLY A 225 21.66 14.45 -2.31
CA GLY A 225 20.84 14.73 -3.50
C GLY A 225 20.00 13.54 -3.94
N ASN A 226 19.92 13.29 -5.23
CA ASN A 226 19.12 12.18 -5.78
C ASN A 226 19.55 10.81 -5.27
N ALA A 227 20.85 10.58 -5.09
CA ALA A 227 21.33 9.30 -4.58
C ALA A 227 20.79 9.00 -3.18
N LEU A 228 20.64 10.03 -2.33
CA LEU A 228 20.02 9.86 -1.00
C LEU A 228 18.55 9.45 -1.12
N ILE A 229 17.80 10.07 -2.01
CA ILE A 229 16.39 9.75 -2.23
C ILE A 229 16.23 8.32 -2.75
N GLU A 230 17.00 7.93 -3.76
CA GLU A 230 16.93 6.58 -4.34
C GLU A 230 17.34 5.49 -3.35
N GLU A 231 18.35 5.76 -2.51
CA GLU A 231 18.71 4.81 -1.43
C GLU A 231 17.63 4.75 -0.34
N THR A 232 16.97 5.86 -0.04
CA THR A 232 15.86 5.90 0.92
C THR A 232 14.65 5.08 0.41
N LYS A 233 14.31 5.21 -0.87
CA LYS A 233 13.21 4.45 -1.51
C LYS A 233 13.37 2.92 -1.40
N LYS A 234 14.60 2.42 -1.30
CA LYS A 234 14.85 0.97 -1.11
C LYS A 234 14.36 0.45 0.25
N ASN A 235 14.31 1.32 1.26
CA ASN A 235 13.93 0.98 2.62
C ASN A 235 12.52 1.46 2.98
N VAL A 236 12.12 2.61 2.46
CA VAL A 236 10.85 3.29 2.78
C VAL A 236 10.23 3.82 1.50
N ASN A 237 9.00 3.41 1.20
CA ASN A 237 8.28 3.91 0.04
C ASN A 237 8.13 5.43 0.09
N TYR A 238 8.17 6.06 -1.08
CA TYR A 238 7.95 7.49 -1.20
C TYR A 238 6.53 7.88 -0.72
N PRO A 239 6.36 9.05 -0.06
CA PRO A 239 5.05 9.51 0.36
C PRO A 239 4.05 9.58 -0.80
N GLY A 240 2.89 8.98 -0.63
CA GLY A 240 1.89 8.80 -1.69
C GLY A 240 2.01 7.47 -2.46
N ASN A 241 3.12 6.73 -2.32
CA ASN A 241 3.40 5.50 -3.07
C ASN A 241 3.47 4.25 -2.18
N SER A 242 2.80 4.27 -1.04
CA SER A 242 2.76 3.16 -0.10
C SER A 242 1.41 2.48 -0.10
N ASP A 243 1.38 1.16 -0.14
CA ASP A 243 0.16 0.34 -0.08
C ASP A 243 -0.66 0.59 1.20
N TYR A 244 -0.01 0.99 2.29
CA TYR A 244 -0.66 1.39 3.54
C TYR A 244 -1.62 2.58 3.40
N HIS A 245 -1.43 3.45 2.39
CA HIS A 245 -2.33 4.59 2.14
C HIS A 245 -3.72 4.19 1.70
N THR A 246 -3.89 2.96 1.22
CA THR A 246 -5.18 2.49 0.74
C THR A 246 -6.17 2.17 1.86
N GLY A 247 -5.71 2.02 3.10
CA GLY A 247 -6.54 1.60 4.23
C GLY A 247 -7.07 0.17 4.12
N MET A 248 -6.58 -0.60 3.13
CA MET A 248 -6.97 -1.99 2.88
C MET A 248 -5.89 -2.98 3.33
N SER A 249 -4.72 -2.48 3.73
CA SER A 249 -3.57 -3.27 4.14
C SER A 249 -3.33 -3.22 5.64
N PHE A 250 -2.84 -4.31 6.18
CA PHE A 250 -2.51 -4.44 7.59
C PHE A 250 -1.29 -5.35 7.78
N ARG A 251 -0.44 -4.98 8.73
CA ARG A 251 0.76 -5.74 9.09
C ARG A 251 0.49 -6.61 10.29
N MET A 252 0.79 -7.89 10.16
CA MET A 252 0.53 -8.91 11.18
C MET A 252 1.81 -9.32 11.91
N ASP A 253 1.63 -9.71 13.17
CA ASP A 253 2.65 -10.37 13.98
C ASP A 253 1.97 -11.30 15.01
N VAL A 254 2.75 -11.93 15.88
CA VAL A 254 2.28 -12.70 17.02
C VAL A 254 2.68 -12.03 18.32
N TYR A 255 1.76 -12.01 19.28
CA TYR A 255 2.05 -11.48 20.61
C TYR A 255 1.21 -12.16 21.69
N GLN A 256 1.87 -12.66 22.71
CA GLN A 256 1.25 -13.13 23.93
C GLN A 256 2.02 -12.59 25.14
N ARG A 257 1.33 -11.97 26.08
CA ARG A 257 1.96 -11.45 27.30
C ARG A 257 2.73 -12.57 28.01
N ASP A 258 3.94 -12.26 28.45
CA ASP A 258 4.83 -13.14 29.20
C ASP A 258 5.28 -14.43 28.45
N ASN A 259 5.09 -14.48 27.12
CA ASN A 259 5.57 -15.55 26.25
C ASN A 259 6.68 -15.08 25.29
N ALA A 260 7.89 -14.93 25.82
CA ALA A 260 9.03 -14.50 25.02
C ALA A 260 9.36 -15.46 23.86
N ALA A 261 9.07 -16.75 24.01
CA ALA A 261 9.32 -17.73 22.96
C ALA A 261 8.46 -17.43 21.72
N LEU A 262 7.17 -17.14 21.91
CA LEU A 262 6.27 -16.76 20.82
C LEU A 262 6.63 -15.37 20.26
N ASN A 263 6.83 -14.39 21.15
CA ASN A 263 7.02 -12.99 20.76
C ASN A 263 8.32 -12.73 19.99
N ASN A 264 9.28 -13.67 20.03
CA ASN A 264 10.53 -13.58 19.29
C ASN A 264 10.52 -14.34 17.94
N LEU A 265 9.44 -15.02 17.59
CA LEU A 265 9.31 -15.67 16.31
C LEU A 265 9.19 -14.63 15.18
N LYS A 266 9.82 -14.92 14.07
CA LYS A 266 9.55 -14.18 12.83
C LYS A 266 8.22 -14.66 12.26
N PHE A 267 7.23 -13.79 12.27
CA PHE A 267 5.85 -14.12 11.92
C PHE A 267 5.74 -15.04 10.70
N GLN A 268 6.32 -14.63 9.56
CA GLN A 268 6.19 -15.35 8.31
C GLN A 268 7.05 -16.60 8.21
N ALA A 269 8.24 -16.60 8.83
CA ALA A 269 9.22 -17.67 8.65
C ALA A 269 9.14 -18.76 9.72
N GLU A 270 8.64 -18.44 10.91
CA GLU A 270 8.81 -19.27 12.10
C GLU A 270 7.53 -19.53 12.88
N SER A 271 6.43 -18.76 12.63
CA SER A 271 5.17 -18.94 13.36
C SER A 271 4.16 -19.79 12.59
N GLU A 272 3.43 -20.64 13.30
CA GLU A 272 2.30 -21.40 12.75
C GLU A 272 1.18 -20.46 12.31
N GLN A 273 0.99 -19.33 13.02
CA GLN A 273 0.03 -18.29 12.71
C GLN A 273 0.31 -17.66 11.34
N GLY A 274 1.58 -17.30 11.06
CA GLY A 274 1.99 -16.72 9.79
C GLY A 274 1.85 -17.71 8.63
N ALA A 275 2.22 -18.98 8.86
CA ALA A 275 2.08 -20.04 7.87
C ALA A 275 0.60 -20.29 7.52
N TRP A 276 -0.26 -20.41 8.53
CA TRP A 276 -1.70 -20.63 8.33
C TRP A 276 -2.36 -19.44 7.61
N LEU A 277 -2.12 -18.22 8.10
CA LEU A 277 -2.73 -17.04 7.51
C LEU A 277 -2.34 -16.89 6.03
N THR A 278 -1.08 -17.10 5.71
CA THR A 278 -0.60 -16.99 4.31
C THR A 278 -1.21 -18.04 3.40
N GLU A 279 -1.40 -19.26 3.86
CA GLU A 279 -2.00 -20.33 3.06
C GLU A 279 -3.51 -20.15 2.87
N HIS A 280 -4.21 -19.59 3.87
CA HIS A 280 -5.67 -19.57 3.91
C HIS A 280 -6.32 -18.19 3.72
N CYS A 281 -5.55 -17.08 3.79
CA CYS A 281 -6.11 -15.71 3.77
C CYS A 281 -6.95 -15.41 2.51
N TRP A 282 -6.63 -16.03 1.37
CA TRP A 282 -7.36 -15.86 0.11
C TRP A 282 -8.85 -16.24 0.22
N ARG A 283 -9.21 -17.18 1.10
CA ARG A 283 -10.60 -17.60 1.36
C ARG A 283 -11.47 -16.45 1.91
N PHE A 284 -10.84 -15.49 2.53
CA PHE A 284 -11.45 -14.32 3.19
C PHE A 284 -11.31 -13.03 2.39
N GLY A 285 -10.81 -13.10 1.17
CA GLY A 285 -10.60 -11.89 0.35
C GLY A 285 -9.29 -11.17 0.65
N ILE A 286 -8.35 -11.81 1.31
CA ILE A 286 -7.06 -11.26 1.72
C ILE A 286 -5.95 -11.93 0.91
N ILE A 287 -4.92 -11.19 0.55
CA ILE A 287 -3.70 -11.70 -0.08
C ILE A 287 -2.48 -11.40 0.77
N PHE A 288 -1.44 -12.24 0.68
CA PHE A 288 -0.08 -11.87 1.07
C PHE A 288 0.45 -10.87 0.05
N ARG A 289 0.75 -9.64 0.51
CA ARG A 289 0.87 -8.51 -0.43
C ARG A 289 2.15 -8.51 -1.25
N PHE A 290 3.29 -8.87 -0.67
CA PHE A 290 4.60 -8.75 -1.29
C PHE A 290 5.38 -10.07 -1.29
N PRO A 291 5.03 -11.03 -2.17
CA PRO A 291 5.80 -12.26 -2.32
C PRO A 291 7.23 -11.95 -2.78
N THR A 292 8.20 -12.54 -2.08
CA THR A 292 9.62 -12.46 -2.41
C THR A 292 10.21 -13.87 -2.51
N ALA A 293 11.47 -14.01 -2.88
CA ALA A 293 12.13 -15.30 -2.95
C ALA A 293 11.97 -16.06 -1.62
N ASP A 294 11.33 -17.25 -1.67
CA ASP A 294 11.05 -18.12 -0.52
C ASP A 294 10.14 -17.53 0.58
N PHE A 295 9.48 -16.41 0.33
CA PHE A 295 8.50 -15.84 1.25
C PHE A 295 7.20 -15.44 0.54
N PRO A 296 6.10 -16.16 0.74
CA PRO A 296 5.99 -17.43 1.50
C PRO A 296 6.83 -18.55 0.91
N LYS A 297 7.20 -19.54 1.73
CA LYS A 297 8.06 -20.65 1.28
C LYS A 297 7.50 -21.33 0.04
N GLY A 298 8.34 -21.44 -0.99
CA GLY A 298 7.96 -22.07 -2.27
C GLY A 298 7.19 -21.15 -3.22
N TRP A 299 7.01 -19.87 -2.88
CA TRP A 299 6.46 -18.89 -3.80
C TRP A 299 7.55 -18.24 -4.64
N GLU A 300 7.14 -17.77 -5.82
CA GLU A 300 8.04 -17.03 -6.71
C GLU A 300 8.30 -15.61 -6.18
N ASP A 301 9.48 -15.10 -6.46
CA ASP A 301 9.82 -13.72 -6.18
C ASP A 301 9.05 -12.77 -7.10
N LYS A 302 8.22 -11.91 -6.51
CA LYS A 302 7.45 -10.87 -7.21
C LYS A 302 7.98 -9.46 -6.92
N SER A 303 9.12 -9.33 -6.24
CA SER A 303 9.67 -8.03 -5.85
C SER A 303 9.96 -7.11 -7.05
N TYR A 304 10.29 -7.71 -8.20
CA TYR A 304 10.50 -6.97 -9.46
C TYR A 304 9.21 -6.28 -9.97
N LYS A 305 8.04 -6.82 -9.62
CA LYS A 305 6.72 -6.27 -9.98
C LYS A 305 6.15 -5.35 -8.89
N THR A 306 6.34 -5.72 -7.65
CA THR A 306 5.79 -4.96 -6.52
C THR A 306 6.67 -3.78 -6.11
N GLY A 307 7.95 -3.81 -6.49
CA GLY A 307 8.95 -2.83 -6.04
C GLY A 307 9.32 -2.93 -4.56
N VAL A 308 8.88 -4.01 -3.86
CA VAL A 308 9.09 -4.22 -2.43
C VAL A 308 9.70 -5.59 -2.18
N SER A 309 10.85 -5.63 -1.52
CA SER A 309 11.61 -6.88 -1.29
C SER A 309 11.70 -7.31 0.18
N ALA A 310 11.18 -6.52 1.13
CA ALA A 310 11.46 -6.72 2.56
C ALA A 310 10.26 -6.60 3.51
N GLN A 311 9.03 -6.59 3.01
CA GLN A 311 7.82 -6.56 3.86
C GLN A 311 7.15 -7.94 3.91
N LEU A 312 7.61 -8.79 4.82
CA LEU A 312 7.25 -10.21 4.88
C LEU A 312 6.00 -10.52 5.71
N ASN A 313 5.26 -9.53 6.19
CA ASN A 313 4.09 -9.72 7.04
C ASN A 313 2.97 -8.73 6.75
N LEU A 314 2.94 -8.18 5.52
CA LEU A 314 1.87 -7.33 5.04
C LEU A 314 0.82 -8.14 4.29
N TYR A 315 -0.43 -7.95 4.69
CA TYR A 315 -1.60 -8.55 4.06
C TYR A 315 -2.49 -7.44 3.52
N ARG A 316 -3.21 -7.73 2.43
CA ARG A 316 -4.07 -6.78 1.74
C ARG A 316 -5.43 -7.38 1.46
N TYR A 317 -6.50 -6.67 1.82
CA TYR A 317 -7.84 -7.00 1.35
C TYR A 317 -8.02 -6.59 -0.11
N VAL A 318 -8.52 -7.50 -0.91
CA VAL A 318 -8.86 -7.29 -2.32
C VAL A 318 -10.28 -7.80 -2.66
N GLY A 319 -10.91 -8.58 -1.77
CA GLY A 319 -12.19 -9.24 -1.97
C GLY A 319 -12.05 -10.70 -2.37
N LYS A 320 -13.08 -11.52 -2.01
CA LYS A 320 -13.03 -13.00 -2.14
C LYS A 320 -12.87 -13.47 -3.59
N ALA A 321 -13.56 -12.84 -4.54
CA ALA A 321 -13.44 -13.19 -5.95
C ALA A 321 -12.01 -12.97 -6.49
N HIS A 322 -11.44 -11.79 -6.18
CA HIS A 322 -10.12 -11.41 -6.65
C HIS A 322 -9.01 -12.23 -6.00
N SER A 323 -9.08 -12.44 -4.67
CA SER A 323 -8.08 -13.25 -3.97
C SER A 323 -8.10 -14.72 -4.40
N ALA A 324 -9.26 -15.29 -4.70
CA ALA A 324 -9.38 -16.63 -5.27
C ALA A 324 -8.74 -16.69 -6.66
N ALA A 325 -9.09 -15.76 -7.55
CA ALA A 325 -8.50 -15.69 -8.89
C ALA A 325 -6.96 -15.53 -8.83
N MET A 326 -6.45 -14.60 -8.00
CA MET A 326 -5.01 -14.41 -7.81
C MET A 326 -4.31 -15.66 -7.28
N ARG A 327 -4.95 -16.39 -6.36
CA ARG A 327 -4.42 -17.65 -5.79
C ARG A 327 -4.35 -18.77 -6.85
N VAL A 328 -5.35 -18.88 -7.72
CA VAL A 328 -5.37 -19.85 -8.82
C VAL A 328 -4.27 -19.52 -9.82
N LEU A 329 -4.20 -18.27 -10.26
CA LEU A 329 -3.25 -17.77 -11.26
C LEU A 329 -1.82 -17.61 -10.74
N ASN A 330 -1.60 -17.64 -9.43
CA ASN A 330 -0.32 -17.36 -8.78
C ASN A 330 0.24 -15.97 -9.10
N LEU A 331 -0.62 -14.95 -9.08
CA LEU A 331 -0.28 -13.57 -9.42
C LEU A 331 -0.23 -12.68 -8.16
N CYS A 332 0.68 -11.73 -8.14
CA CYS A 332 0.61 -10.59 -7.21
C CYS A 332 -0.43 -9.56 -7.71
N LEU A 333 -0.73 -8.52 -6.93
CA LEU A 333 -1.77 -7.55 -7.28
C LEU A 333 -1.47 -6.82 -8.59
N GLU A 334 -0.23 -6.44 -8.82
CA GLU A 334 0.24 -5.79 -10.04
C GLU A 334 0.00 -6.67 -11.27
N GLU A 335 0.49 -7.90 -11.22
CA GLU A 335 0.31 -8.87 -12.31
C GLU A 335 -1.17 -9.20 -12.56
N TYR A 336 -1.97 -9.24 -11.50
CA TYR A 336 -3.40 -9.52 -11.61
C TYR A 336 -4.15 -8.39 -12.33
N ILE A 337 -3.84 -7.15 -12.04
CA ILE A 337 -4.46 -6.01 -12.74
C ILE A 337 -4.03 -6.00 -14.22
N GLU A 338 -2.74 -6.24 -14.51
CA GLU A 338 -2.25 -6.41 -15.88
C GLU A 338 -2.97 -7.57 -16.59
N PHE A 339 -3.12 -8.71 -15.92
CA PHE A 339 -3.87 -9.84 -16.44
C PHE A 339 -5.32 -9.46 -16.82
N LEU A 340 -6.01 -8.69 -15.96
CA LEU A 340 -7.37 -8.24 -16.25
C LEU A 340 -7.44 -7.16 -17.35
N ILE A 341 -6.34 -6.50 -17.70
CA ILE A 341 -6.29 -5.63 -18.88
C ILE A 341 -6.32 -6.48 -20.15
N ASP A 342 -5.62 -7.60 -20.19
CA ASP A 342 -5.53 -8.51 -21.32
C ASP A 342 -6.71 -9.50 -21.37
N HIS A 343 -7.27 -9.86 -20.20
CA HIS A 343 -8.42 -10.76 -20.01
C HIS A 343 -9.54 -10.03 -19.26
N PRO A 344 -10.24 -9.09 -19.89
CA PRO A 344 -11.17 -8.20 -19.20
C PRO A 344 -12.45 -8.85 -18.71
N HIS A 345 -12.72 -10.09 -19.03
CA HIS A 345 -13.85 -10.86 -18.53
C HIS A 345 -13.40 -12.30 -18.26
N ILE A 346 -13.47 -12.69 -16.99
CA ILE A 346 -13.13 -14.06 -16.56
C ILE A 346 -14.22 -14.63 -15.66
N CYS A 347 -14.42 -15.94 -15.76
CA CYS A 347 -15.32 -16.72 -14.90
C CYS A 347 -14.51 -17.64 -14.00
N VAL A 348 -14.81 -17.66 -12.71
CA VAL A 348 -14.13 -18.48 -11.68
C VAL A 348 -15.09 -19.54 -11.19
N TYR A 349 -14.72 -20.80 -11.37
CA TYR A 349 -15.50 -21.97 -11.01
C TYR A 349 -14.89 -22.68 -9.80
N GLU A 350 -15.75 -23.13 -8.87
CA GLU A 350 -15.42 -23.97 -7.76
C GLU A 350 -16.13 -25.32 -7.95
N ASP A 351 -15.37 -26.43 -8.09
CA ASP A 351 -15.87 -27.79 -8.38
C ASP A 351 -16.87 -27.84 -9.56
N GLY A 352 -16.61 -27.01 -10.59
CA GLY A 352 -17.42 -26.93 -11.80
C GLY A 352 -18.65 -26.03 -11.70
N ALA A 353 -18.97 -25.46 -10.52
CA ALA A 353 -20.01 -24.46 -10.38
C ALA A 353 -19.44 -23.04 -10.52
N LEU A 354 -20.11 -22.18 -11.30
CA LEU A 354 -19.74 -20.76 -11.39
C LEU A 354 -19.87 -20.12 -10.01
N LYS A 355 -18.76 -19.58 -9.52
CA LYS A 355 -18.67 -18.95 -8.19
C LYS A 355 -18.58 -17.43 -8.30
N TYR A 356 -17.70 -16.98 -9.20
CA TYR A 356 -17.47 -15.56 -9.44
C TYR A 356 -17.34 -15.28 -10.92
N GLU A 357 -17.82 -14.10 -11.32
CA GLU A 357 -17.60 -13.53 -12.63
C GLU A 357 -16.94 -12.16 -12.44
N ILE A 358 -15.82 -11.92 -13.12
CA ILE A 358 -14.99 -10.72 -12.92
C ILE A 358 -14.85 -10.01 -14.24
N VAL A 359 -15.23 -8.73 -14.27
CA VAL A 359 -15.21 -7.92 -15.48
C VAL A 359 -14.49 -6.60 -15.22
N ARG A 360 -13.49 -6.31 -16.04
CA ARG A 360 -12.80 -5.02 -16.05
C ARG A 360 -13.36 -4.12 -17.14
N ILE A 361 -13.76 -2.93 -16.75
CA ILE A 361 -14.35 -1.92 -17.64
C ILE A 361 -13.42 -0.70 -17.67
N LYS A 362 -12.94 -0.36 -18.88
CA LYS A 362 -12.13 0.84 -19.07
C LYS A 362 -12.99 2.08 -18.85
N ILE A 363 -12.48 3.05 -18.10
CA ILE A 363 -13.16 4.31 -17.82
C ILE A 363 -12.26 5.50 -18.16
N ALA A 364 -12.84 6.70 -18.20
CA ALA A 364 -12.06 7.94 -18.26
C ALA A 364 -11.45 8.23 -16.88
N ASP A 365 -10.22 8.73 -16.85
CA ASP A 365 -9.46 8.95 -15.60
C ASP A 365 -10.13 9.98 -14.68
N ASP A 366 -10.88 10.93 -15.25
CA ASP A 366 -11.58 12.01 -14.53
C ASP A 366 -13.08 11.71 -14.27
N ALA A 367 -13.54 10.47 -14.58
CA ALA A 367 -14.93 10.08 -14.37
C ALA A 367 -15.33 10.18 -12.89
N GLN A 368 -16.30 11.03 -12.56
CA GLN A 368 -16.80 11.22 -11.19
C GLN A 368 -17.84 10.17 -10.80
N SER A 369 -18.50 9.56 -11.77
CA SER A 369 -19.43 8.44 -11.60
C SER A 369 -19.39 7.55 -12.83
N VAL A 370 -19.64 6.26 -12.63
CA VAL A 370 -19.59 5.25 -13.69
C VAL A 370 -20.89 4.44 -13.68
N GLN A 371 -21.44 4.21 -14.87
CA GLN A 371 -22.53 3.27 -15.07
C GLN A 371 -21.96 1.86 -15.31
N LEU A 372 -22.38 0.93 -14.47
CA LEU A 372 -21.80 -0.42 -14.43
C LEU A 372 -22.92 -1.46 -14.58
N PRO A 373 -22.70 -2.50 -15.41
CA PRO A 373 -23.66 -3.61 -15.55
C PRO A 373 -23.62 -4.50 -14.31
N VAL A 374 -24.76 -5.03 -13.92
CA VAL A 374 -24.88 -6.09 -12.91
C VAL A 374 -25.73 -7.21 -13.48
N PRO A 375 -25.16 -8.41 -13.68
CA PRO A 375 -25.91 -9.55 -14.15
C PRO A 375 -27.02 -9.97 -13.18
N ASN A 376 -28.11 -10.45 -13.74
CA ASN A 376 -29.18 -11.06 -12.99
C ASN A 376 -29.19 -12.57 -13.36
N PRO A 377 -28.70 -13.50 -12.54
CA PRO A 377 -29.00 -13.59 -11.10
C PRO A 377 -27.80 -13.46 -10.12
N ALA A 378 -26.83 -12.58 -10.35
CA ALA A 378 -25.77 -12.39 -9.34
C ALA A 378 -26.36 -12.07 -7.96
N SER A 379 -25.85 -12.74 -6.91
CA SER A 379 -26.32 -12.58 -5.54
C SER A 379 -25.78 -11.30 -4.88
N SER A 380 -24.56 -10.90 -5.28
CA SER A 380 -23.89 -9.69 -4.81
C SER A 380 -22.82 -9.24 -5.81
N TYR A 381 -22.31 -8.03 -5.62
CA TYR A 381 -21.17 -7.54 -6.40
C TYR A 381 -20.20 -6.74 -5.52
N GLN A 382 -18.97 -6.66 -5.99
CA GLN A 382 -17.92 -5.76 -5.52
C GLN A 382 -17.45 -4.94 -6.71
N ALA A 383 -17.15 -3.66 -6.50
CA ALA A 383 -16.64 -2.76 -7.53
C ALA A 383 -15.42 -2.01 -6.99
N SER A 384 -14.38 -1.88 -7.78
CA SER A 384 -13.16 -1.18 -7.40
C SER A 384 -12.51 -0.47 -8.58
N LEU A 385 -11.99 0.74 -8.35
CA LEU A 385 -10.95 1.29 -9.22
C LEU A 385 -9.69 0.43 -9.11
N ASP A 386 -8.99 0.25 -10.24
CA ASP A 386 -7.70 -0.45 -10.30
C ASP A 386 -6.48 0.50 -10.29
N ASN A 387 -6.70 1.81 -10.44
CA ASN A 387 -5.66 2.84 -10.63
C ASN A 387 -4.83 2.66 -11.92
N MET A 388 -5.37 1.91 -12.88
CA MET A 388 -4.79 1.63 -14.21
C MET A 388 -5.80 1.96 -15.34
N GLY A 389 -6.69 2.96 -15.10
CA GLY A 389 -7.69 3.42 -16.04
C GLY A 389 -8.91 2.49 -16.17
N GLY A 390 -9.21 1.69 -15.15
CA GLY A 390 -10.34 0.77 -15.15
C GLY A 390 -11.09 0.66 -13.82
N VAL A 391 -12.32 0.18 -13.93
CA VAL A 391 -13.12 -0.34 -12.82
C VAL A 391 -13.24 -1.86 -12.99
N VAL A 392 -12.97 -2.58 -11.93
CA VAL A 392 -13.17 -4.04 -11.89
C VAL A 392 -14.42 -4.33 -11.07
N MET A 393 -15.34 -5.05 -11.71
CA MET A 393 -16.55 -5.61 -11.09
C MET A 393 -16.32 -7.09 -10.81
N ALA A 394 -16.70 -7.56 -9.65
CA ALA A 394 -16.75 -8.98 -9.32
C ALA A 394 -18.14 -9.33 -8.83
N TYR A 395 -18.77 -10.29 -9.47
CA TYR A 395 -20.10 -10.80 -9.16
C TYR A 395 -19.99 -12.15 -8.47
N THR A 396 -20.87 -12.40 -7.51
CA THR A 396 -20.97 -13.70 -6.79
C THR A 396 -22.26 -14.40 -7.20
N TYR A 397 -22.19 -15.70 -7.43
CA TYR A 397 -23.32 -16.55 -7.82
C TYR A 397 -23.66 -17.56 -6.73
#